data_2947a4d9a019aa457da7035bd76f1e72
#
_entry.id   2947a4d9a019aa457da7035bd76f1e72
#
_cell.length_a   1.000
_cell.length_b   1.000
_cell.length_c   1.000
_cell.angle_alpha   90.00
_cell.angle_beta   90.00
_cell.angle_gamma   90.00
#
_symmetry.space_group_name_H-M   'P 1'
#
loop_
_entity.id
_entity.type
_entity.pdbx_description
1 polymer ?
#
loop_
_entity_poly.entity_id
_entity_poly.type
_entity_poly.pdbx_seq_one_letter_code
_entity_poly.pdbx_strand_id
1 'polypeptide(L)'
;MVFVGLSRYTEKDLERLYDLHPDGVILGDLLCNKKMFSYGGVELIEIMTAFKERGISVIYQTPLYATDRVFSNIVQAVEYYYQRELIGAVIVQDVGIASHLSRTCKGLTIIWGRMGYARTPVVNVNTIDFYMENGVNGFECKSPEQADYAKKIGAAAYLMVGYPKYLTINRECYYKFEHNIFDDHCQCGCLNRERLVLPACKEIETTLDGYVLGWKNIYTKEAIKHALEYDNSIIYADSFSEAAEKLREIGWGMNE
;
A
#
# COMPACT_ATOMS: atom_id res chain seq x y z
N MET A 1 9.97 11.66 6.20
CA MET A 1 8.58 11.80 5.70
C MET A 1 7.73 10.68 6.25
N VAL A 2 6.47 10.98 6.62
CA VAL A 2 5.53 9.98 7.11
C VAL A 2 4.38 9.84 6.12
N PHE A 3 4.18 8.62 5.62
CA PHE A 3 3.14 8.25 4.66
C PHE A 3 2.04 7.47 5.36
N VAL A 4 0.79 7.77 5.02
CA VAL A 4 -0.38 7.08 5.56
C VAL A 4 -1.06 6.28 4.46
N GLY A 5 -1.23 4.98 4.68
CA GLY A 5 -2.02 4.08 3.83
C GLY A 5 -3.23 3.57 4.61
N LEU A 6 -4.43 3.83 4.12
CA LEU A 6 -5.64 3.26 4.70
C LEU A 6 -6.07 2.02 3.89
N SER A 7 -6.52 0.99 4.60
CA SER A 7 -7.08 -0.19 3.94
C SER A 7 -8.36 0.15 3.17
N ARG A 8 -8.97 1.27 3.50
CA ARG A 8 -10.16 1.82 2.86
C ARG A 8 -10.13 3.33 2.93
N TYR A 9 -10.58 3.95 1.85
CA TYR A 9 -10.79 5.37 1.76
C TYR A 9 -12.28 5.64 1.54
N THR A 10 -12.91 6.33 2.46
CA THR A 10 -14.18 6.98 2.23
C THR A 10 -13.93 8.45 1.86
N GLU A 11 -14.91 9.12 1.25
CA GLU A 11 -14.81 10.57 0.98
C GLU A 11 -14.46 11.36 2.25
N LYS A 12 -15.11 11.02 3.35
CA LYS A 12 -14.83 11.62 4.66
C LYS A 12 -13.42 11.36 5.17
N ASP A 13 -12.83 10.20 4.89
CA ASP A 13 -11.45 9.90 5.28
C ASP A 13 -10.45 10.71 4.45
N LEU A 14 -10.76 10.95 3.17
CA LEU A 14 -9.95 11.81 2.30
C LEU A 14 -9.94 13.25 2.81
N GLU A 15 -11.11 13.83 3.14
CA GLU A 15 -11.21 15.15 3.74
C GLU A 15 -10.39 15.28 5.02
N ARG A 16 -10.51 14.29 5.91
CA ARG A 16 -9.75 14.27 7.18
C ARG A 16 -8.25 14.13 6.97
N LEU A 17 -7.82 13.38 5.94
CA LEU A 17 -6.39 13.27 5.60
C LEU A 17 -5.86 14.59 5.05
N TYR A 18 -6.67 15.37 4.32
CA TYR A 18 -6.28 16.72 3.92
C TYR A 18 -6.04 17.62 5.13
N ASP A 19 -6.91 17.56 6.14
CA ASP A 19 -6.78 18.36 7.38
C ASP A 19 -5.59 17.90 8.24
N LEU A 20 -5.34 16.58 8.30
CA LEU A 20 -4.23 16.00 9.04
C LEU A 20 -2.86 16.34 8.43
N HIS A 21 -2.83 16.58 7.14
CA HIS A 21 -1.66 17.00 6.36
C HIS A 21 -0.41 16.11 6.56
N PRO A 22 -0.48 14.78 6.38
CA PRO A 22 0.72 13.95 6.42
C PRO A 22 1.68 14.35 5.30
N ASP A 23 2.95 13.96 5.37
CA ASP A 23 3.90 14.21 4.26
C ASP A 23 3.46 13.52 2.97
N GLY A 24 2.75 12.40 3.09
CA GLY A 24 2.21 11.71 1.95
C GLY A 24 1.18 10.66 2.28
N VAL A 25 0.54 10.15 1.23
CA VAL A 25 -0.48 9.09 1.30
C VAL A 25 -0.13 7.96 0.35
N ILE A 26 -0.58 6.75 0.68
CA ILE A 26 -0.49 5.58 -0.20
C ILE A 26 -1.87 5.32 -0.76
N LEU A 27 -2.02 5.45 -2.06
CA LEU A 27 -3.26 5.21 -2.80
C LEU A 27 -3.11 3.99 -3.72
N GLY A 28 -4.22 3.38 -4.07
CA GLY A 28 -4.25 2.11 -4.82
C GLY A 28 -4.69 0.96 -3.93
N ASP A 29 -4.78 -0.23 -4.48
CA ASP A 29 -5.19 -1.42 -3.72
C ASP A 29 -4.28 -2.60 -4.05
N LEU A 30 -3.73 -3.19 -3.01
CA LEU A 30 -2.82 -4.33 -3.11
C LEU A 30 -3.46 -5.57 -3.75
N LEU A 31 -4.77 -5.71 -3.63
CA LEU A 31 -5.45 -6.97 -3.94
C LEU A 31 -6.49 -6.85 -5.05
N CYS A 32 -7.09 -5.68 -5.23
CA CYS A 32 -8.20 -5.49 -6.14
C CYS A 32 -7.89 -4.53 -7.29
N ASN A 33 -7.83 -5.07 -8.51
CA ASN A 33 -7.61 -4.28 -9.72
C ASN A 33 -8.71 -3.23 -9.96
N LYS A 34 -9.92 -3.45 -9.49
CA LYS A 34 -11.04 -2.50 -9.65
C LYS A 34 -10.87 -1.26 -8.80
N LYS A 35 -10.29 -1.40 -7.61
CA LYS A 35 -9.99 -0.27 -6.73
C LYS A 35 -8.78 0.56 -7.17
N MET A 36 -8.13 0.18 -8.27
CA MET A 36 -7.01 0.94 -8.84
C MET A 36 -7.42 2.27 -9.46
N PHE A 37 -8.68 2.43 -9.83
CA PHE A 37 -9.12 3.57 -10.63
C PHE A 37 -10.09 4.50 -9.90
N SER A 38 -10.75 4.02 -8.84
CA SER A 38 -11.70 4.83 -8.09
C SER A 38 -11.91 4.37 -6.66
N TYR A 39 -12.24 5.32 -5.79
CA TYR A 39 -12.73 5.08 -4.44
C TYR A 39 -14.12 5.68 -4.31
N GLY A 40 -15.12 4.83 -4.01
CA GLY A 40 -16.48 5.31 -3.76
C GLY A 40 -17.12 6.09 -4.92
N GLY A 41 -16.66 5.87 -6.17
CA GLY A 41 -17.15 6.57 -7.34
C GLY A 41 -16.34 7.82 -7.75
N VAL A 42 -15.39 8.25 -6.92
CA VAL A 42 -14.45 9.33 -7.27
C VAL A 42 -13.23 8.73 -7.99
N GLU A 43 -12.87 9.30 -9.13
CA GLU A 43 -11.70 8.84 -9.88
C GLU A 43 -10.41 9.10 -9.10
N LEU A 44 -9.51 8.12 -9.13
CA LEU A 44 -8.25 8.19 -8.40
C LEU A 44 -7.38 9.40 -8.82
N ILE A 45 -7.48 9.79 -10.09
CA ILE A 45 -6.77 10.96 -10.60
C ILE A 45 -7.22 12.27 -9.93
N GLU A 46 -8.52 12.42 -9.64
CA GLU A 46 -9.05 13.59 -8.95
C GLU A 46 -8.54 13.65 -7.51
N ILE A 47 -8.51 12.48 -6.85
CA ILE A 47 -7.99 12.34 -5.49
C ILE A 47 -6.49 12.68 -5.44
N MET A 48 -5.69 12.13 -6.36
CA MET A 48 -4.26 12.42 -6.45
C MET A 48 -3.99 13.90 -6.73
N THR A 49 -4.78 14.51 -7.60
CA THR A 49 -4.67 15.95 -7.92
C THR A 49 -4.94 16.79 -6.67
N ALA A 50 -6.00 16.47 -5.92
CA ALA A 50 -6.33 17.17 -4.69
C ALA A 50 -5.25 17.06 -3.60
N PHE A 51 -4.57 15.92 -3.48
CA PHE A 51 -3.41 15.78 -2.59
C PHE A 51 -2.21 16.60 -3.08
N LYS A 52 -1.89 16.53 -4.38
CA LYS A 52 -0.79 17.30 -4.97
C LYS A 52 -0.97 18.81 -4.76
N GLU A 53 -2.18 19.34 -4.98
CA GLU A 53 -2.49 20.76 -4.77
C GLU A 53 -2.29 21.22 -3.32
N ARG A 54 -2.34 20.30 -2.37
CA ARG A 54 -2.09 20.55 -0.94
C ARG A 54 -0.64 20.27 -0.53
N GLY A 55 0.24 19.92 -1.47
CA GLY A 55 1.63 19.59 -1.19
C GLY A 55 1.81 18.22 -0.51
N ILE A 56 0.79 17.36 -0.51
CA ILE A 56 0.84 16.02 0.07
C ILE A 56 1.30 15.05 -1.02
N SER A 57 2.41 14.34 -0.78
CA SER A 57 2.97 13.39 -1.73
C SER A 57 2.11 12.14 -1.88
N VAL A 58 2.09 11.56 -3.08
CA VAL A 58 1.35 10.32 -3.32
C VAL A 58 2.30 9.21 -3.72
N ILE A 59 2.21 8.08 -3.02
CA ILE A 59 2.76 6.79 -3.45
C ILE A 59 1.59 5.96 -4.00
N TYR A 60 1.74 5.47 -5.23
CA TYR A 60 0.75 4.58 -5.80
C TYR A 60 1.09 3.12 -5.55
N GLN A 61 0.13 2.32 -5.05
CA GLN A 61 0.31 0.90 -4.79
C GLN A 61 -0.36 0.05 -5.87
N THR A 62 0.41 -0.82 -6.53
CA THR A 62 -0.11 -1.75 -7.53
C THR A 62 -0.66 -3.02 -6.90
N PRO A 63 -1.60 -3.70 -7.57
CA PRO A 63 -2.10 -5.00 -7.12
C PRO A 63 -1.02 -6.10 -7.11
N LEU A 64 -1.20 -7.06 -6.19
CA LEU A 64 -0.32 -8.21 -6.02
C LEU A 64 -0.31 -9.16 -7.24
N TYR A 65 -1.46 -9.34 -7.86
CA TYR A 65 -1.62 -10.26 -8.98
C TYR A 65 -1.90 -9.51 -10.27
N ALA A 66 -0.98 -9.59 -11.22
CA ALA A 66 -1.15 -9.09 -12.57
C ALA A 66 -1.28 -10.26 -13.55
N THR A 67 -2.45 -10.38 -14.20
CA THR A 67 -2.57 -11.16 -15.45
C THR A 67 -2.06 -10.28 -16.59
N ASP A 68 -1.75 -10.85 -17.75
CA ASP A 68 -1.25 -10.07 -18.91
C ASP A 68 -2.14 -8.87 -19.25
N ARG A 69 -3.47 -9.05 -19.19
CA ARG A 69 -4.43 -7.96 -19.42
C ARG A 69 -4.33 -6.87 -18.36
N VAL A 70 -4.20 -7.27 -17.11
CA VAL A 70 -4.11 -6.35 -15.97
C VAL A 70 -2.75 -5.67 -15.93
N PHE A 71 -1.67 -6.37 -16.30
CA PHE A 71 -0.33 -5.81 -16.42
C PHE A 71 -0.32 -4.55 -17.30
N SER A 72 -0.87 -4.64 -18.51
CA SER A 72 -0.92 -3.48 -19.42
C SER A 72 -1.67 -2.30 -18.84
N ASN A 73 -2.80 -2.55 -18.16
CA ASN A 73 -3.57 -1.49 -17.52
C ASN A 73 -2.80 -0.83 -16.35
N ILE A 74 -2.07 -1.64 -15.55
CA ILE A 74 -1.27 -1.14 -14.43
C ILE A 74 -0.16 -0.22 -14.94
N VAL A 75 0.64 -0.69 -15.89
CA VAL A 75 1.79 0.09 -16.36
C VAL A 75 1.33 1.39 -17.04
N GLN A 76 0.28 1.34 -17.86
CA GLN A 76 -0.30 2.54 -18.46
C GLN A 76 -0.83 3.55 -17.41
N ALA A 77 -1.51 3.06 -16.38
CA ALA A 77 -1.99 3.93 -15.30
C ALA A 77 -0.82 4.60 -14.55
N VAL A 78 0.22 3.83 -14.20
CA VAL A 78 1.40 4.38 -13.51
C VAL A 78 2.13 5.40 -14.38
N GLU A 79 2.37 5.08 -15.65
CA GLU A 79 2.99 5.99 -16.60
C GLU A 79 2.19 7.29 -16.75
N TYR A 80 0.87 7.19 -16.84
CA TYR A 80 -0.01 8.33 -16.92
C TYR A 80 0.05 9.22 -15.67
N TYR A 81 0.01 8.61 -14.46
CA TYR A 81 0.13 9.36 -13.20
C TYR A 81 1.50 10.01 -13.04
N TYR A 82 2.56 9.29 -13.40
CA TYR A 82 3.92 9.81 -13.35
C TYR A 82 4.14 10.98 -14.31
N GLN A 83 3.71 10.88 -15.56
CA GLN A 83 3.82 11.95 -16.57
C GLN A 83 3.09 13.23 -16.15
N ARG A 84 2.05 13.12 -15.33
CA ARG A 84 1.32 14.25 -14.74
C ARG A 84 1.90 14.71 -13.41
N GLU A 85 3.00 14.12 -12.98
CA GLU A 85 3.62 14.42 -11.69
C GLU A 85 2.67 14.23 -10.50
N LEU A 86 1.72 13.30 -10.61
CA LEU A 86 0.78 12.98 -9.52
C LEU A 86 1.39 12.02 -8.51
N ILE A 87 2.41 11.26 -8.90
CA ILE A 87 3.12 10.32 -8.05
C ILE A 87 4.63 10.51 -8.19
N GLY A 88 5.35 10.40 -7.08
CA GLY A 88 6.82 10.36 -7.05
C GLY A 88 7.36 8.95 -6.78
N ALA A 89 6.50 8.04 -6.34
CA ALA A 89 6.87 6.68 -6.03
C ALA A 89 5.73 5.70 -6.32
N VAL A 90 6.09 4.43 -6.55
CA VAL A 90 5.16 3.32 -6.75
C VAL A 90 5.58 2.11 -5.92
N ILE A 91 4.63 1.49 -5.22
CA ILE A 91 4.84 0.20 -4.56
C ILE A 91 4.41 -0.89 -5.51
N VAL A 92 5.33 -1.77 -5.85
CA VAL A 92 5.11 -2.88 -6.78
C VAL A 92 5.30 -4.23 -6.09
N GLN A 93 4.61 -5.25 -6.59
CA GLN A 93 4.66 -6.63 -6.11
C GLN A 93 5.02 -7.60 -7.24
N ASP A 94 5.23 -7.09 -8.44
CA ASP A 94 5.53 -7.83 -9.65
C ASP A 94 6.82 -7.29 -10.28
N VAL A 95 7.78 -8.19 -10.53
CA VAL A 95 9.10 -7.82 -11.06
C VAL A 95 9.03 -7.35 -12.51
N GLY A 96 8.06 -7.85 -13.28
CA GLY A 96 7.82 -7.41 -14.65
C GLY A 96 7.35 -5.96 -14.69
N ILE A 97 6.46 -5.57 -13.75
CA ILE A 97 6.02 -4.18 -13.58
C ILE A 97 7.21 -3.30 -13.19
N ALA A 98 8.02 -3.71 -12.21
CA ALA A 98 9.21 -2.97 -11.80
C ALA A 98 10.16 -2.74 -12.98
N SER A 99 10.50 -3.81 -13.69
CA SER A 99 11.41 -3.78 -14.84
C SER A 99 10.88 -2.92 -15.99
N HIS A 100 9.57 -2.93 -16.25
CA HIS A 100 8.95 -2.07 -17.25
C HIS A 100 9.05 -0.59 -16.84
N LEU A 101 8.59 -0.26 -15.64
CA LEU A 101 8.54 1.11 -15.15
C LEU A 101 9.93 1.74 -14.98
N SER A 102 10.94 0.96 -14.62
CA SER A 102 12.33 1.46 -14.52
C SER A 102 12.88 1.95 -15.87
N ARG A 103 12.35 1.43 -16.98
CA ARG A 103 12.73 1.83 -18.34
C ARG A 103 11.93 3.02 -18.84
N THR A 104 10.64 3.07 -18.50
CA THR A 104 9.71 4.07 -19.06
C THR A 104 9.53 5.31 -18.17
N CYS A 105 9.67 5.16 -16.85
CA CYS A 105 9.47 6.24 -15.86
C CYS A 105 10.81 6.59 -15.18
N LYS A 106 11.71 7.23 -15.90
CA LYS A 106 13.03 7.62 -15.36
C LYS A 106 12.88 8.61 -14.19
N GLY A 107 13.43 8.26 -13.03
CA GLY A 107 13.33 9.08 -11.81
C GLY A 107 12.15 8.68 -10.88
N LEU A 108 11.25 7.78 -11.31
CA LEU A 108 10.24 7.23 -10.43
C LEU A 108 10.90 6.33 -9.37
N THR A 109 10.56 6.52 -8.10
CA THR A 109 10.97 5.60 -7.04
C THR A 109 10.10 4.34 -7.10
N ILE A 110 10.74 3.20 -7.37
CA ILE A 110 10.08 1.90 -7.47
C ILE A 110 10.37 1.12 -6.19
N ILE A 111 9.35 1.01 -5.35
CA ILE A 111 9.43 0.39 -4.03
C ILE A 111 8.97 -1.05 -4.13
N TRP A 112 9.80 -2.01 -3.70
CA TRP A 112 9.36 -3.38 -3.55
C TRP A 112 8.47 -3.52 -2.32
N GLY A 113 7.22 -3.85 -2.57
CA GLY A 113 6.24 -4.02 -1.52
C GLY A 113 6.41 -5.35 -0.79
N ARG A 114 6.14 -5.32 0.49
CA ARG A 114 6.30 -6.44 1.40
C ARG A 114 5.45 -7.66 1.07
N MET A 115 4.29 -7.44 0.44
CA MET A 115 3.30 -8.51 0.24
C MET A 115 3.64 -9.46 -0.90
N GLY A 116 4.62 -9.13 -1.75
CA GLY A 116 5.06 -9.97 -2.85
C GLY A 116 5.51 -11.37 -2.43
N TYR A 117 5.97 -11.52 -1.17
CA TYR A 117 6.22 -12.83 -0.54
C TYR A 117 6.12 -12.72 0.98
N ALA A 118 5.49 -13.70 1.60
CA ALA A 118 5.21 -13.78 3.04
C ALA A 118 6.46 -13.77 3.96
N ARG A 119 7.65 -13.83 3.39
CA ARG A 119 8.92 -13.75 4.10
C ARG A 119 9.79 -12.68 3.46
N THR A 120 10.08 -11.67 4.18
CA THR A 120 10.90 -10.49 3.93
C THR A 120 11.96 -10.64 2.84
N PRO A 121 11.92 -9.86 1.74
CA PRO A 121 12.98 -9.86 0.72
C PRO A 121 14.34 -9.40 1.25
N VAL A 122 14.36 -8.57 2.27
CA VAL A 122 15.58 -7.95 2.82
C VAL A 122 16.48 -8.93 3.62
N VAL A 123 16.24 -10.23 3.55
CA VAL A 123 17.03 -11.24 4.31
C VAL A 123 18.04 -11.99 3.43
N ASN A 124 17.92 -11.90 2.12
CA ASN A 124 18.82 -12.60 1.21
C ASN A 124 19.43 -11.64 0.19
N VAL A 125 20.74 -11.45 0.26
CA VAL A 125 21.51 -10.57 -0.62
C VAL A 125 21.21 -10.84 -2.11
N ASN A 126 21.21 -12.09 -2.52
CA ASN A 126 20.93 -12.45 -3.92
C ASN A 126 19.53 -12.07 -4.39
N THR A 127 18.57 -12.06 -3.48
CA THR A 127 17.19 -11.65 -3.79
C THR A 127 17.09 -10.14 -3.97
N ILE A 128 17.81 -9.39 -3.17
CA ILE A 128 17.86 -7.93 -3.26
C ILE A 128 18.51 -7.50 -4.56
N ASP A 129 19.68 -8.08 -4.88
CA ASP A 129 20.39 -7.77 -6.12
C ASP A 129 19.50 -8.02 -7.33
N PHE A 130 18.78 -9.14 -7.35
CA PHE A 130 17.81 -9.45 -8.40
C PHE A 130 16.72 -8.37 -8.55
N TYR A 131 16.16 -7.86 -7.45
CA TYR A 131 15.16 -6.80 -7.52
C TYR A 131 15.77 -5.48 -7.99
N MET A 132 16.95 -5.12 -7.50
CA MET A 132 17.64 -3.90 -7.90
C MET A 132 18.05 -3.91 -9.38
N GLU A 133 18.53 -5.05 -9.89
CA GLU A 133 18.82 -5.26 -11.31
C GLU A 133 17.55 -5.12 -12.19
N ASN A 134 16.37 -5.42 -11.63
CA ASN A 134 15.10 -5.22 -12.28
C ASN A 134 14.45 -3.86 -11.99
N GLY A 135 15.22 -2.90 -11.49
CA GLY A 135 14.82 -1.49 -11.39
C GLY A 135 14.18 -1.09 -10.09
N VAL A 136 14.07 -2.00 -9.11
CA VAL A 136 13.66 -1.63 -7.74
C VAL A 136 14.76 -0.78 -7.12
N ASN A 137 14.39 0.37 -6.55
CA ASN A 137 15.31 1.28 -5.87
C ASN A 137 14.83 1.71 -4.48
N GLY A 138 13.77 1.07 -3.97
CA GLY A 138 13.27 1.24 -2.61
C GLY A 138 12.64 -0.04 -2.05
N PHE A 139 12.57 -0.15 -0.74
CA PHE A 139 12.04 -1.32 -0.04
C PHE A 139 11.15 -0.94 1.14
N GLU A 140 9.99 -1.61 1.28
CA GLU A 140 9.24 -1.63 2.52
C GLU A 140 9.97 -2.49 3.56
N CYS A 141 10.31 -1.90 4.69
CA CYS A 141 11.10 -2.51 5.76
C CYS A 141 10.27 -2.69 7.04
N LYS A 142 10.33 -3.88 7.66
CA LYS A 142 9.56 -4.20 8.87
C LYS A 142 10.26 -3.79 10.17
N SER A 143 11.56 -3.58 10.09
CA SER A 143 12.36 -3.24 11.27
C SER A 143 13.44 -2.23 10.90
N PRO A 144 13.97 -1.51 11.92
CA PRO A 144 15.11 -0.63 11.76
C PRO A 144 16.31 -1.28 11.06
N GLU A 145 16.67 -2.52 11.44
CA GLU A 145 17.82 -3.22 10.84
C GLU A 145 17.64 -3.46 9.34
N GLN A 146 16.39 -3.71 8.90
CA GLN A 146 16.09 -3.86 7.48
C GLN A 146 16.20 -2.53 6.76
N ALA A 147 15.73 -1.45 7.38
CA ALA A 147 15.83 -0.12 6.82
C ALA A 147 17.30 0.34 6.70
N ASP A 148 18.11 0.08 7.72
CA ASP A 148 19.55 0.38 7.71
C ASP A 148 20.28 -0.43 6.62
N TYR A 149 19.90 -1.69 6.45
CA TYR A 149 20.45 -2.50 5.40
C TYR A 149 20.09 -1.98 4.01
N ALA A 150 18.82 -1.61 3.77
CA ALA A 150 18.39 -1.02 2.51
C ALA A 150 19.19 0.27 2.19
N LYS A 151 19.36 1.16 3.17
CA LYS A 151 20.19 2.36 3.03
C LYS A 151 21.66 2.03 2.70
N LYS A 152 22.24 1.03 3.37
CA LYS A 152 23.62 0.59 3.15
C LYS A 152 23.88 0.13 1.71
N ILE A 153 22.90 -0.46 1.05
CA ILE A 153 23.00 -0.89 -0.35
C ILE A 153 22.60 0.19 -1.36
N GLY A 154 22.30 1.42 -0.90
CA GLY A 154 21.93 2.54 -1.74
C GLY A 154 20.47 2.59 -2.18
N ALA A 155 19.60 1.80 -1.54
CA ALA A 155 18.17 1.81 -1.79
C ALA A 155 17.42 2.73 -0.81
N ALA A 156 16.29 3.30 -1.24
CA ALA A 156 15.41 4.03 -0.36
C ALA A 156 14.74 3.07 0.63
N ALA A 157 14.79 3.40 1.91
CA ALA A 157 14.15 2.62 2.96
C ALA A 157 12.82 3.26 3.38
N TYR A 158 11.78 2.45 3.45
CA TYR A 158 10.46 2.83 3.94
C TYR A 158 10.13 1.97 5.16
N LEU A 159 10.36 2.51 6.36
CA LEU A 159 10.10 1.80 7.61
C LEU A 159 8.60 1.68 7.86
N MET A 160 8.09 0.46 7.90
CA MET A 160 6.68 0.23 8.23
C MET A 160 6.47 0.26 9.74
N VAL A 161 5.81 1.29 10.23
CA VAL A 161 5.39 1.43 11.64
C VAL A 161 4.29 0.43 11.96
N GLY A 162 3.35 0.28 11.03
CA GLY A 162 2.29 -0.72 11.07
C GLY A 162 2.17 -1.44 9.73
N TYR A 163 1.75 -2.68 9.78
CA TYR A 163 1.57 -3.46 8.58
C TYR A 163 0.42 -4.46 8.66
N PRO A 164 -0.31 -4.68 7.56
CA PRO A 164 -1.38 -5.66 7.55
C PRO A 164 -0.83 -7.09 7.64
N LYS A 165 -1.46 -7.89 8.49
CA LYS A 165 -1.28 -9.34 8.56
C LYS A 165 -2.58 -10.01 8.16
N TYR A 166 -2.50 -11.01 7.30
CA TYR A 166 -3.62 -11.79 6.82
C TYR A 166 -3.51 -13.24 7.28
N LEU A 167 -4.66 -13.91 7.48
CA LEU A 167 -4.69 -15.36 7.68
C LEU A 167 -4.43 -16.08 6.36
N THR A 168 -5.07 -15.62 5.30
CA THR A 168 -4.86 -16.14 3.96
C THR A 168 -5.15 -15.07 2.91
N ILE A 169 -4.46 -15.19 1.77
CA ILE A 169 -4.71 -14.40 0.55
C ILE A 169 -5.09 -15.39 -0.53
N ASN A 170 -6.21 -15.15 -1.21
CA ASN A 170 -6.65 -15.96 -2.33
C ASN A 170 -6.38 -15.23 -3.66
N ARG A 171 -6.23 -16.00 -4.74
CA ARG A 171 -6.14 -15.45 -6.10
C ARG A 171 -7.48 -14.96 -6.63
N GLU A 172 -8.57 -15.50 -6.08
CA GLU A 172 -9.93 -15.15 -6.46
C GLU A 172 -10.59 -14.34 -5.35
N CYS A 173 -11.43 -13.39 -5.75
CA CYS A 173 -12.18 -12.57 -4.82
C CYS A 173 -13.29 -13.37 -4.17
N TYR A 174 -13.23 -13.58 -2.87
CA TYR A 174 -14.27 -14.28 -2.10
C TYR A 174 -15.64 -13.64 -2.25
N TYR A 175 -15.73 -12.33 -2.26
CA TYR A 175 -16.98 -11.61 -2.42
C TYR A 175 -17.65 -11.91 -3.76
N LYS A 176 -16.87 -11.95 -4.85
CA LYS A 176 -17.38 -12.32 -6.17
C LYS A 176 -17.86 -13.77 -6.19
N PHE A 177 -17.08 -14.66 -5.61
CA PHE A 177 -17.41 -16.09 -5.55
C PHE A 177 -18.72 -16.32 -4.79
N GLU A 178 -18.88 -15.73 -3.60
CA GLU A 178 -20.06 -15.89 -2.75
C GLU A 178 -21.32 -15.30 -3.39
N HIS A 179 -21.18 -14.17 -4.09
CA HIS A 179 -22.32 -13.48 -4.72
C HIS A 179 -22.52 -13.82 -6.20
N ASN A 180 -21.80 -14.82 -6.74
CA ASN A 180 -21.83 -15.20 -8.15
C ASN A 180 -21.63 -14.01 -9.11
N ILE A 181 -20.72 -13.10 -8.77
CA ILE A 181 -20.43 -11.91 -9.56
C ILE A 181 -19.32 -12.20 -10.57
N PHE A 182 -19.60 -12.02 -11.84
CA PHE A 182 -18.59 -12.05 -12.90
C PHE A 182 -17.76 -10.76 -12.90
N ASP A 183 -16.51 -10.85 -13.39
CA ASP A 183 -15.52 -9.78 -13.29
C ASP A 183 -15.99 -8.41 -13.78
N ASP A 184 -16.76 -8.37 -14.86
CA ASP A 184 -17.20 -7.12 -15.47
C ASP A 184 -18.33 -6.40 -14.67
N HIS A 185 -19.00 -7.11 -13.79
CA HIS A 185 -20.15 -6.59 -13.03
C HIS A 185 -19.86 -6.26 -11.56
N CYS A 186 -18.61 -6.39 -11.11
CA CYS A 186 -18.25 -6.08 -9.73
C CYS A 186 -18.31 -4.56 -9.46
N GLN A 187 -19.17 -4.16 -8.54
CA GLN A 187 -19.29 -2.79 -8.03
C GLN A 187 -18.53 -2.54 -6.73
N CYS A 188 -17.54 -3.38 -6.41
CA CYS A 188 -16.75 -3.30 -5.18
C CYS A 188 -17.57 -3.36 -3.88
N GLY A 189 -18.66 -4.15 -3.86
CA GLY A 189 -19.51 -4.33 -2.68
C GLY A 189 -18.78 -4.86 -1.44
N CYS A 190 -17.60 -5.50 -1.62
CA CYS A 190 -16.71 -5.87 -0.53
C CYS A 190 -16.22 -4.68 0.31
N LEU A 191 -16.41 -3.44 -0.15
CA LEU A 191 -16.12 -2.25 0.65
C LEU A 191 -17.02 -2.15 1.90
N ASN A 192 -18.16 -2.79 1.88
CA ASN A 192 -19.09 -2.85 3.00
C ASN A 192 -18.78 -4.00 3.98
N ARG A 193 -17.57 -4.46 4.07
CA ARG A 193 -17.03 -5.59 4.88
C ARG A 193 -18.06 -6.33 5.71
N GLU A 194 -18.39 -7.53 5.28
CA GLU A 194 -19.13 -8.47 6.12
C GLU A 194 -18.15 -9.08 7.13
N ARG A 195 -18.48 -9.01 8.40
CA ARG A 195 -17.77 -9.75 9.45
C ARG A 195 -18.21 -11.19 9.37
N LEU A 196 -17.33 -12.08 8.95
CA LEU A 196 -17.54 -13.50 9.07
C LEU A 196 -17.09 -13.96 10.46
N VAL A 197 -18.01 -14.49 11.25
CA VAL A 197 -17.67 -15.23 12.46
C VAL A 197 -17.48 -16.69 12.06
N LEU A 198 -16.25 -17.20 12.13
CA LEU A 198 -15.99 -18.61 11.85
C LEU A 198 -16.52 -19.46 13.00
N PRO A 199 -17.49 -20.39 12.75
CA PRO A 199 -18.14 -21.17 13.82
C PRO A 199 -17.19 -22.08 14.61
N ALA A 200 -16.06 -22.46 14.03
CA ALA A 200 -15.06 -23.33 14.64
C ALA A 200 -14.15 -22.64 15.68
N CYS A 201 -14.15 -21.31 15.72
CA CYS A 201 -13.32 -20.53 16.64
C CYS A 201 -14.15 -19.38 17.17
N LYS A 202 -14.86 -19.60 18.27
CA LYS A 202 -15.79 -18.64 18.91
C LYS A 202 -15.19 -17.27 19.25
N GLU A 203 -13.86 -17.11 19.13
CA GLU A 203 -13.14 -15.89 19.51
C GLU A 203 -12.43 -15.21 18.33
N ILE A 204 -12.53 -15.72 17.10
CA ILE A 204 -11.89 -15.11 15.94
C ILE A 204 -12.95 -14.43 15.08
N GLU A 205 -13.15 -13.15 15.31
CA GLU A 205 -13.83 -12.30 14.34
C GLU A 205 -12.95 -12.17 13.11
N THR A 206 -13.42 -12.71 11.99
CA THR A 206 -12.69 -12.69 10.73
C THR A 206 -13.36 -11.73 9.77
N THR A 207 -12.62 -10.78 9.26
CA THR A 207 -13.11 -9.89 8.20
C THR A 207 -12.80 -10.50 6.84
N LEU A 208 -13.81 -10.63 5.99
CA LEU A 208 -13.64 -10.97 4.59
C LEU A 208 -13.49 -9.69 3.80
N ASP A 209 -12.33 -9.48 3.19
CA ASP A 209 -12.06 -8.33 2.33
C ASP A 209 -11.64 -8.82 0.94
N GLY A 210 -12.64 -9.09 0.09
CA GLY A 210 -12.42 -9.47 -1.29
C GLY A 210 -11.49 -10.68 -1.47
N TYR A 211 -10.19 -10.44 -1.45
CA TYR A 211 -9.16 -11.48 -1.64
C TYR A 211 -8.55 -11.99 -0.33
N VAL A 212 -8.93 -11.44 0.80
CA VAL A 212 -8.26 -11.70 2.08
C VAL A 212 -9.24 -12.20 3.12
N LEU A 213 -8.83 -13.24 3.82
CA LEU A 213 -9.48 -13.70 5.03
C LEU A 213 -8.62 -13.34 6.24
N GLY A 214 -9.23 -12.68 7.23
CA GLY A 214 -8.58 -12.32 8.48
C GLY A 214 -7.50 -11.24 8.30
N TRP A 215 -7.90 -10.04 8.54
CA TRP A 215 -7.06 -8.86 8.46
C TRP A 215 -6.83 -8.26 9.86
N LYS A 216 -5.59 -7.95 10.14
CA LYS A 216 -5.22 -7.18 11.33
C LYS A 216 -3.95 -6.40 11.05
N ASN A 217 -3.94 -5.11 11.39
CA ASN A 217 -2.70 -4.36 11.42
C ASN A 217 -1.87 -4.74 12.66
N ILE A 218 -0.58 -4.92 12.44
CA ILE A 218 0.39 -5.18 13.51
C ILE A 218 1.31 -3.98 13.59
N TYR A 219 1.39 -3.39 14.77
CA TYR A 219 2.29 -2.29 15.09
C TYR A 219 3.42 -2.81 15.97
N THR A 220 4.67 -2.47 15.64
CA THR A 220 5.82 -2.85 16.44
C THR A 220 6.29 -1.64 17.25
N LYS A 221 6.49 -1.84 18.56
CA LYS A 221 6.96 -0.76 19.44
C LYS A 221 8.28 -0.17 18.98
N GLU A 222 9.14 -1.00 18.40
CA GLU A 222 10.44 -0.59 17.90
C GLU A 222 10.31 0.31 16.67
N ALA A 223 9.46 -0.07 15.68
CA ALA A 223 9.23 0.78 14.53
C ALA A 223 8.52 2.09 14.90
N ILE A 224 7.58 2.07 15.87
CA ILE A 224 6.95 3.28 16.40
C ILE A 224 8.02 4.21 16.99
N LYS A 225 8.92 3.70 17.85
CA LYS A 225 9.96 4.47 18.51
C LYS A 225 10.91 5.16 17.53
N HIS A 226 11.24 4.49 16.42
CA HIS A 226 12.22 4.96 15.44
C HIS A 226 11.60 5.61 14.20
N ALA A 227 10.26 5.74 14.14
CA ALA A 227 9.56 6.18 12.93
C ALA A 227 10.05 7.53 12.38
N LEU A 228 10.34 8.49 13.24
CA LEU A 228 10.80 9.83 12.85
C LEU A 228 12.31 9.92 12.60
N GLU A 229 13.08 8.89 12.93
CA GLU A 229 14.53 8.84 12.70
C GLU A 229 14.87 8.43 11.25
N TYR A 230 13.90 7.86 10.53
CA TYR A 230 14.06 7.44 9.13
C TYR A 230 13.52 8.48 8.16
N ASP A 231 14.14 8.55 6.97
CA ASP A 231 13.73 9.48 5.91
C ASP A 231 12.30 9.23 5.47
N ASN A 232 11.88 7.95 5.44
CA ASN A 232 10.53 7.56 5.08
C ASN A 232 9.97 6.52 6.06
N SER A 233 8.78 6.78 6.58
CA SER A 233 8.02 5.84 7.40
C SER A 233 6.60 5.68 6.87
N ILE A 234 6.05 4.47 6.99
CA ILE A 234 4.71 4.13 6.50
C ILE A 234 3.85 3.66 7.67
N ILE A 235 2.67 4.24 7.80
CA ILE A 235 1.62 3.79 8.70
C ILE A 235 0.50 3.20 7.87
N TYR A 236 0.35 1.87 7.88
CA TYR A 236 -0.85 1.22 7.37
C TYR A 236 -1.89 1.12 8.49
N ALA A 237 -3.08 1.61 8.24
CA ALA A 237 -4.18 1.61 9.20
C ALA A 237 -5.50 1.16 8.55
N ASP A 238 -6.43 0.64 9.37
CA ASP A 238 -7.75 0.22 8.89
C ASP A 238 -8.70 1.39 8.73
N SER A 239 -8.45 2.46 9.47
CA SER A 239 -9.28 3.64 9.49
C SER A 239 -8.46 4.89 9.72
N PHE A 240 -9.05 6.04 9.39
CA PHE A 240 -8.47 7.33 9.74
C PHE A 240 -8.20 7.49 11.23
N SER A 241 -9.12 7.04 12.09
CA SER A 241 -8.96 7.16 13.55
C SER A 241 -7.74 6.39 14.06
N GLU A 242 -7.49 5.19 13.52
CA GLU A 242 -6.32 4.40 13.84
C GLU A 242 -5.03 5.08 13.32
N ALA A 243 -5.05 5.59 12.09
CA ALA A 243 -3.92 6.34 11.52
C ALA A 243 -3.56 7.55 12.38
N ALA A 244 -4.56 8.35 12.77
CA ALA A 244 -4.37 9.53 13.60
C ALA A 244 -3.85 9.19 15.00
N GLU A 245 -4.28 8.06 15.58
CA GLU A 245 -3.73 7.55 16.85
C GLU A 245 -2.25 7.21 16.70
N LYS A 246 -1.88 6.48 15.64
CA LYS A 246 -0.49 6.07 15.40
C LYS A 246 0.43 7.26 15.08
N LEU A 247 -0.05 8.23 14.34
CA LEU A 247 0.68 9.48 14.10
C LEU A 247 1.00 10.19 15.43
N ARG A 248 0.05 10.26 16.36
CA ARG A 248 0.28 10.81 17.70
C ARG A 248 1.28 9.97 18.51
N GLU A 249 1.19 8.64 18.44
CA GLU A 249 2.12 7.74 19.14
C GLU A 249 3.58 7.94 18.68
N ILE A 250 3.82 8.21 17.39
CA ILE A 250 5.17 8.51 16.88
C ILE A 250 5.60 9.97 17.13
N GLY A 251 4.75 10.82 17.71
CA GLY A 251 5.05 12.24 17.95
C GLY A 251 4.90 13.14 16.73
N TRP A 252 4.16 12.71 15.70
CA TRP A 252 3.89 13.54 14.53
C TRP A 252 3.05 14.77 14.89
N GLY A 253 3.44 15.95 14.42
CA GLY A 253 2.70 17.20 14.66
C GLY A 253 2.81 17.78 16.08
N MET A 254 3.64 17.22 16.96
CA MET A 254 3.82 17.73 18.32
C MET A 254 4.90 18.81 18.45
N ASN A 255 5.46 19.28 17.35
CA ASN A 255 6.52 20.30 17.35
C ASN A 255 5.98 21.71 17.01
N GLU A 256 4.77 22.04 17.47
CA GLU A 256 4.29 23.41 17.49
C GLU A 256 4.22 23.98 18.91
#